data_15175fab6083c5bfcb2cf67e6a5bc2f1
#
_entry.id   15175fab6083c5bfcb2cf67e6a5bc2f1
#
_cell.length_a   1.000
_cell.length_b   1.000
_cell.length_c   1.000
_cell.angle_alpha   90.00
_cell.angle_beta   90.00
_cell.angle_gamma   90.00
#
_symmetry.space_group_name_H-M   'P 1'
#
loop_
_entity.id
_entity.type
_entity.pdbx_description
1 polymer ?
#
loop_
_entity_poly.entity_id
_entity_poly.type
_entity_poly.pdbx_seq_one_letter_code
_entity_poly.pdbx_strand_id
1 'polypeptide(L)'
;MATGFFHTHYLTVILFLLLYVIKTILLLSGRDHLLERFSKSTRVPEMIISSLFLITGIYLLTQTPLGGPRDYLLWIKLTLIGLSIPIAVIGFKRKNKILAALSLLCITASFGLAEVYKNHKLVVNNTGITDIRTLYKNNCTLCHGANGDAGINGSKNLKITTLKESEIIDIIRNGKNTMPKASLEDLQIKAMARFVLDSLRSK
;
A
#
# COMPACT_ATOMS: atom_id res chain seq x y z
N MET A 1 8.29 -8.44 -17.45
CA MET A 1 8.05 -9.67 -16.65
C MET A 1 7.54 -9.39 -15.22
N ALA A 2 8.09 -8.43 -14.49
CA ALA A 2 7.66 -8.13 -13.11
C ALA A 2 6.16 -7.76 -12.94
N THR A 3 5.55 -7.12 -13.93
CA THR A 3 4.12 -6.76 -13.91
C THR A 3 3.20 -7.99 -13.89
N GLY A 4 3.52 -9.04 -14.65
CA GLY A 4 2.74 -10.28 -14.64
C GLY A 4 2.76 -10.99 -13.28
N PHE A 5 3.92 -11.11 -12.66
CA PHE A 5 4.05 -11.69 -11.31
C PHE A 5 3.30 -10.88 -10.26
N PHE A 6 3.29 -9.57 -10.38
CA PHE A 6 2.53 -8.72 -9.49
C PHE A 6 1.02 -8.95 -9.60
N HIS A 7 0.48 -9.02 -10.82
CA HIS A 7 -0.94 -9.28 -11.04
C HIS A 7 -1.34 -10.69 -10.56
N THR A 8 -0.50 -11.70 -10.83
CA THR A 8 -0.72 -13.06 -10.36
C THR A 8 -0.73 -13.12 -8.83
N HIS A 9 0.25 -12.47 -8.17
CA HIS A 9 0.30 -12.40 -6.71
C HIS A 9 -0.96 -11.73 -6.15
N TYR A 10 -1.35 -10.59 -6.70
CA TYR A 10 -2.54 -9.85 -6.25
C TYR A 10 -3.82 -10.67 -6.39
N LEU A 11 -4.00 -11.34 -7.52
CA LEU A 11 -5.14 -12.23 -7.76
C LEU A 11 -5.17 -13.40 -6.78
N THR A 12 -4.05 -14.07 -6.56
CA THR A 12 -3.96 -15.20 -5.62
C THR A 12 -4.22 -14.77 -4.19
N VAL A 13 -3.78 -13.57 -3.77
CA VAL A 13 -4.09 -13.00 -2.45
C VAL A 13 -5.60 -12.78 -2.28
N ILE A 14 -6.26 -12.20 -3.28
CA ILE A 14 -7.72 -11.95 -3.23
C ILE A 14 -8.48 -13.28 -3.14
N LEU A 15 -8.14 -14.26 -3.97
CA LEU A 15 -8.77 -15.58 -3.95
C LEU A 15 -8.55 -16.31 -2.62
N PHE A 16 -7.33 -16.27 -2.10
CA PHE A 16 -7.02 -16.82 -0.78
C PHE A 16 -7.82 -16.16 0.33
N LEU A 17 -7.88 -14.82 0.34
CA LEU A 17 -8.64 -14.07 1.33
C LEU A 17 -10.13 -14.40 1.27
N LEU A 18 -10.70 -14.51 0.06
CA LEU A 18 -12.11 -14.88 -0.13
C LEU A 18 -12.43 -16.26 0.47
N LEU A 19 -11.61 -17.28 0.15
CA LEU A 19 -11.77 -18.63 0.71
C LEU A 19 -11.66 -18.61 2.24
N TYR A 20 -10.72 -17.83 2.75
CA TYR A 20 -10.47 -17.71 4.16
C TYR A 20 -11.63 -17.03 4.92
N VAL A 21 -12.18 -15.96 4.35
CA VAL A 21 -13.36 -15.26 4.89
C VAL A 21 -14.55 -16.21 4.96
N ILE A 22 -14.83 -16.97 3.89
CA ILE A 22 -15.93 -17.94 3.86
C ILE A 22 -15.75 -18.97 4.99
N LYS A 23 -14.56 -19.56 5.14
CA LYS A 23 -14.27 -20.52 6.22
C LYS A 23 -14.48 -19.91 7.60
N THR A 24 -14.00 -18.68 7.80
CA THR A 24 -14.16 -18.00 9.08
C THR A 24 -15.62 -17.71 9.40
N ILE A 25 -16.43 -17.28 8.42
CA ILE A 25 -17.86 -17.06 8.60
C ILE A 25 -18.56 -18.37 8.96
N LEU A 26 -18.26 -19.47 8.28
CA LEU A 26 -18.85 -20.78 8.58
C LEU A 26 -18.52 -21.24 9.99
N LEU A 27 -17.28 -21.04 10.45
CA LEU A 27 -16.86 -21.37 11.81
C LEU A 27 -17.54 -20.48 12.86
N LEU A 28 -17.60 -19.18 12.63
CA LEU A 28 -18.25 -18.23 13.56
C LEU A 28 -19.74 -18.49 13.68
N SER A 29 -20.39 -18.87 12.58
CA SER A 29 -21.81 -19.22 12.53
C SER A 29 -22.14 -20.59 13.15
N GLY A 30 -21.13 -21.35 13.62
CA GLY A 30 -21.32 -22.68 14.21
C GLY A 30 -21.77 -23.75 13.20
N ARG A 31 -21.62 -23.52 11.91
CA ARG A 31 -21.99 -24.45 10.83
C ARG A 31 -20.84 -25.43 10.51
N ASP A 32 -20.42 -26.20 11.50
CA ASP A 32 -19.27 -27.09 11.43
C ASP A 32 -19.33 -28.09 10.27
N HIS A 33 -20.51 -28.65 10.02
CA HIS A 33 -20.72 -29.60 8.91
C HIS A 33 -20.46 -28.95 7.54
N LEU A 34 -20.94 -27.71 7.35
CA LEU A 34 -20.68 -26.96 6.11
C LEU A 34 -19.21 -26.56 5.99
N LEU A 35 -18.57 -26.18 7.09
CA LEU A 35 -17.15 -25.87 7.14
C LEU A 35 -16.31 -27.09 6.72
N GLU A 36 -16.60 -28.27 7.25
CA GLU A 36 -15.88 -29.50 6.89
C GLU A 36 -16.09 -29.88 5.42
N ARG A 37 -17.31 -29.82 4.93
CA ARG A 37 -17.63 -30.08 3.52
C ARG A 37 -16.91 -29.08 2.60
N PHE A 38 -16.99 -27.79 2.91
CA PHE A 38 -16.31 -26.74 2.16
C PHE A 38 -14.79 -26.90 2.18
N SER A 39 -14.21 -27.17 3.36
CA SER A 39 -12.76 -27.37 3.51
C SER A 39 -12.24 -28.59 2.76
N LYS A 40 -13.04 -29.68 2.69
CA LYS A 40 -12.69 -30.86 1.88
C LYS A 40 -12.70 -30.52 0.37
N SER A 41 -13.75 -29.83 -0.09
CA SER A 41 -13.91 -29.46 -1.50
C SER A 41 -12.86 -28.44 -1.96
N THR A 42 -12.47 -27.50 -1.09
CA THR A 42 -11.51 -26.42 -1.43
C THR A 42 -10.05 -26.76 -1.12
N ARG A 43 -9.76 -27.95 -0.57
CA ARG A 43 -8.42 -28.33 -0.11
C ARG A 43 -7.35 -28.21 -1.22
N VAL A 44 -7.64 -28.74 -2.41
CA VAL A 44 -6.68 -28.72 -3.53
C VAL A 44 -6.53 -27.30 -4.11
N PRO A 45 -7.62 -26.60 -4.47
CA PRO A 45 -7.52 -25.19 -4.88
C PRO A 45 -6.79 -24.31 -3.88
N GLU A 46 -7.06 -24.45 -2.58
CA GLU A 46 -6.42 -23.66 -1.52
C GLU A 46 -4.92 -23.94 -1.43
N MET A 47 -4.50 -25.19 -1.59
CA MET A 47 -3.10 -25.56 -1.62
C MET A 47 -2.37 -24.94 -2.83
N ILE A 48 -2.98 -24.95 -4.00
CA ILE A 48 -2.42 -24.34 -5.22
C ILE A 48 -2.34 -22.82 -5.05
N ILE A 49 -3.43 -22.17 -4.63
CA ILE A 49 -3.48 -20.72 -4.45
C ILE A 49 -2.47 -20.26 -3.41
N SER A 50 -2.35 -20.95 -2.27
CA SER A 50 -1.41 -20.60 -1.21
C SER A 50 0.05 -20.80 -1.64
N SER A 51 0.34 -21.84 -2.41
CA SER A 51 1.69 -22.07 -2.97
C SER A 51 2.06 -20.97 -3.96
N LEU A 52 1.17 -20.64 -4.90
CA LEU A 52 1.37 -19.55 -5.85
C LEU A 52 1.54 -18.21 -5.16
N PHE A 53 0.72 -17.93 -4.16
CA PHE A 53 0.82 -16.74 -3.33
C PHE A 53 2.20 -16.61 -2.66
N LEU A 54 2.71 -17.69 -2.06
CA LEU A 54 4.03 -17.69 -1.39
C LEU A 54 5.17 -17.54 -2.41
N ILE A 55 5.16 -18.30 -3.49
CA ILE A 55 6.21 -18.27 -4.53
C ILE A 55 6.28 -16.86 -5.15
N THR A 56 5.13 -16.33 -5.57
CA THR A 56 5.09 -14.98 -6.16
C THR A 56 5.45 -13.89 -5.17
N GLY A 57 5.07 -14.06 -3.90
CA GLY A 57 5.44 -13.14 -2.82
C GLY A 57 6.94 -13.11 -2.54
N ILE A 58 7.60 -14.26 -2.47
CA ILE A 58 9.06 -14.38 -2.32
C ILE A 58 9.76 -13.75 -3.53
N TYR A 59 9.32 -14.06 -4.75
CA TYR A 59 9.90 -13.47 -5.96
C TYR A 59 9.79 -11.94 -5.93
N LEU A 60 8.63 -11.37 -5.61
CA LEU A 60 8.44 -9.93 -5.51
C LEU A 60 9.29 -9.31 -4.40
N LEU A 61 9.54 -10.02 -3.31
CA LEU A 61 10.43 -9.57 -2.25
C LEU A 61 11.88 -9.42 -2.75
N THR A 62 12.38 -10.37 -3.55
CA THR A 62 13.73 -10.27 -4.14
C THR A 62 13.88 -9.13 -5.14
N GLN A 63 12.78 -8.73 -5.79
CA GLN A 63 12.76 -7.60 -6.72
C GLN A 63 12.54 -6.25 -6.02
N THR A 64 12.33 -6.26 -4.70
CA THR A 64 12.05 -5.04 -3.94
C THR A 64 13.37 -4.45 -3.45
N PRO A 65 13.79 -3.26 -3.94
CA PRO A 65 14.93 -2.56 -3.38
C PRO A 65 14.62 -2.19 -1.93
N LEU A 66 15.47 -2.66 -1.02
CA LEU A 66 15.43 -2.37 0.41
C LEU A 66 16.36 -1.19 0.72
N GLY A 67 16.07 -0.44 1.77
CA GLY A 67 16.86 0.73 2.19
C GLY A 67 16.04 2.02 2.27
N GLY A 68 14.71 1.93 2.05
CA GLY A 68 13.82 3.07 2.20
C GLY A 68 13.36 3.28 3.65
N PRO A 69 13.00 4.53 4.04
CA PRO A 69 12.62 4.87 5.41
C PRO A 69 11.33 4.19 5.90
N ARG A 70 10.59 3.54 5.00
CA ARG A 70 9.33 2.82 5.33
C ARG A 70 9.39 1.33 5.08
N ASP A 71 10.55 0.77 4.89
CA ASP A 71 10.71 -0.68 4.73
C ASP A 71 10.27 -1.46 5.97
N TYR A 72 10.19 -0.80 7.14
CA TYR A 72 9.60 -1.39 8.33
C TYR A 72 8.15 -1.87 8.12
N LEU A 73 7.36 -1.22 7.24
CA LEU A 73 6.00 -1.67 6.90
C LEU A 73 6.00 -3.01 6.18
N LEU A 74 7.01 -3.26 5.34
CA LEU A 74 7.22 -4.55 4.70
C LEU A 74 7.53 -5.64 5.74
N TRP A 75 8.41 -5.34 6.70
CA TRP A 75 8.76 -6.27 7.77
C TRP A 75 7.58 -6.56 8.69
N ILE A 76 6.78 -5.55 9.06
CA ILE A 76 5.53 -5.74 9.81
C ILE A 76 4.55 -6.64 9.02
N LYS A 77 4.37 -6.41 7.72
CA LYS A 77 3.54 -7.25 6.86
C LYS A 77 4.00 -8.71 6.87
N LEU A 78 5.30 -8.96 6.69
CA LEU A 78 5.86 -10.32 6.67
C LEU A 78 5.68 -11.02 8.02
N THR A 79 5.87 -10.31 9.12
CA THR A 79 5.64 -10.81 10.47
C THR A 79 4.16 -11.17 10.69
N LEU A 80 3.23 -10.30 10.27
CA LEU A 80 1.79 -10.57 10.38
C LEU A 80 1.37 -11.80 9.59
N ILE A 81 1.88 -11.97 8.37
CA ILE A 81 1.61 -13.15 7.54
C ILE A 81 2.20 -14.40 8.22
N GLY A 82 3.47 -14.32 8.65
CA GLY A 82 4.15 -15.44 9.30
C GLY A 82 3.44 -15.92 10.57
N LEU A 83 2.93 -15.02 11.38
CA LEU A 83 2.15 -15.33 12.58
C LEU A 83 0.72 -15.81 12.26
N SER A 84 0.11 -15.26 11.21
CA SER A 84 -1.27 -15.62 10.85
C SER A 84 -1.41 -17.09 10.46
N ILE A 85 -0.41 -17.69 9.81
CA ILE A 85 -0.46 -19.08 9.32
C ILE A 85 -0.62 -20.08 10.48
N PRO A 86 0.27 -20.13 11.50
CA PRO A 86 0.11 -21.06 12.60
C PRO A 86 -1.16 -20.79 13.42
N ILE A 87 -1.52 -19.52 13.64
CA ILE A 87 -2.77 -19.16 14.34
C ILE A 87 -3.98 -19.67 13.58
N ALA A 88 -4.01 -19.54 12.25
CA ALA A 88 -5.04 -20.06 11.38
C ALA A 88 -5.17 -21.58 11.49
N VAL A 89 -4.06 -22.30 11.33
CA VAL A 89 -4.03 -23.78 11.39
C VAL A 89 -4.56 -24.26 12.73
N ILE A 90 -4.10 -23.68 13.84
CA ILE A 90 -4.56 -24.05 15.19
C ILE A 90 -6.05 -23.68 15.37
N GLY A 91 -6.44 -22.48 14.94
CA GLY A 91 -7.80 -21.98 15.05
C GLY A 91 -8.82 -22.89 14.37
N PHE A 92 -8.59 -23.22 13.09
CA PHE A 92 -9.50 -24.12 12.35
C PHE A 92 -9.43 -25.56 12.83
N LYS A 93 -8.25 -26.10 13.16
CA LYS A 93 -8.11 -27.46 13.67
C LYS A 93 -8.81 -27.65 15.01
N ARG A 94 -8.74 -26.67 15.90
CA ARG A 94 -9.39 -26.70 17.23
C ARG A 94 -10.80 -26.10 17.21
N LYS A 95 -11.32 -25.70 16.07
CA LYS A 95 -12.61 -24.99 15.92
C LYS A 95 -12.70 -23.75 16.86
N ASN A 96 -11.56 -23.11 17.11
CA ASN A 96 -11.49 -21.94 18.00
C ASN A 96 -11.81 -20.67 17.21
N LYS A 97 -12.99 -20.10 17.49
CA LYS A 97 -13.53 -18.90 16.82
C LYS A 97 -12.63 -17.67 17.00
N ILE A 98 -12.03 -17.52 18.19
CA ILE A 98 -11.18 -16.36 18.50
C ILE A 98 -9.88 -16.41 17.69
N LEU A 99 -9.23 -17.58 17.65
CA LEU A 99 -7.98 -17.73 16.87
C LEU A 99 -8.24 -17.58 15.37
N ALA A 100 -9.35 -18.10 14.85
CA ALA A 100 -9.71 -17.93 13.44
C ALA A 100 -10.00 -16.45 13.10
N ALA A 101 -10.71 -15.73 13.96
CA ALA A 101 -10.95 -14.30 13.77
C ALA A 101 -9.67 -13.48 13.87
N LEU A 102 -8.79 -13.78 14.84
CA LEU A 102 -7.50 -13.11 15.00
C LEU A 102 -6.60 -13.31 13.78
N SER A 103 -6.52 -14.52 13.23
CA SER A 103 -5.74 -14.79 12.03
C SER A 103 -6.30 -14.07 10.79
N LEU A 104 -7.63 -13.98 10.66
CA LEU A 104 -8.25 -13.17 9.60
C LEU A 104 -7.88 -11.69 9.74
N LEU A 105 -7.90 -11.15 10.95
CA LEU A 105 -7.51 -9.78 11.22
C LEU A 105 -6.04 -9.53 10.85
N CYS A 106 -5.12 -10.45 11.18
CA CYS A 106 -3.72 -10.35 10.80
C CYS A 106 -3.54 -10.35 9.26
N ILE A 107 -4.27 -11.20 8.54
CA ILE A 107 -4.21 -11.30 7.08
C ILE A 107 -4.76 -10.01 6.43
N THR A 108 -5.91 -9.52 6.88
CA THR A 108 -6.52 -8.28 6.35
C THR A 108 -5.67 -7.05 6.67
N ALA A 109 -5.09 -6.97 7.87
CA ALA A 109 -4.15 -5.90 8.23
C ALA A 109 -2.90 -5.93 7.35
N SER A 110 -2.35 -7.13 7.07
CA SER A 110 -1.19 -7.27 6.19
C SER A 110 -1.49 -6.83 4.75
N PHE A 111 -2.73 -7.07 4.26
CA PHE A 111 -3.18 -6.60 2.96
C PHE A 111 -3.29 -5.07 2.92
N GLY A 112 -3.88 -4.46 3.95
CA GLY A 112 -3.95 -3.00 4.08
C GLY A 112 -2.57 -2.35 4.12
N LEU A 113 -1.62 -2.91 4.89
CA LEU A 113 -0.24 -2.43 4.92
C LEU A 113 0.46 -2.54 3.55
N ALA A 114 0.14 -3.58 2.77
CA ALA A 114 0.69 -3.74 1.42
C ALA A 114 0.21 -2.62 0.49
N GLU A 115 -1.06 -2.21 0.59
CA GLU A 115 -1.58 -1.10 -0.21
C GLU A 115 -0.97 0.24 0.20
N VAL A 116 -0.82 0.49 1.50
CA VAL A 116 -0.12 1.69 2.00
C VAL A 116 1.32 1.73 1.52
N TYR A 117 2.04 0.61 1.60
CA TYR A 117 3.42 0.49 1.14
C TYR A 117 3.55 0.69 -0.38
N LYS A 118 2.65 0.09 -1.18
CA LYS A 118 2.59 0.23 -2.64
C LYS A 118 2.36 1.68 -3.06
N ASN A 119 1.37 2.33 -2.49
CA ASN A 119 1.06 3.73 -2.81
C ASN A 119 2.24 4.65 -2.48
N HIS A 120 3.06 4.27 -1.50
CA HIS A 120 4.28 4.99 -1.15
C HIS A 120 5.44 4.68 -2.07
N LYS A 121 5.52 3.44 -2.58
CA LYS A 121 6.60 2.99 -3.46
C LYS A 121 6.44 3.44 -4.91
N LEU A 122 5.22 3.75 -5.35
CA LEU A 122 4.97 4.40 -6.65
C LEU A 122 5.66 5.76 -6.78
N VAL A 123 6.17 6.28 -5.67
CA VAL A 123 6.87 7.57 -5.60
C VAL A 123 8.40 7.43 -5.72
N VAL A 124 8.98 6.22 -5.61
CA VAL A 124 10.44 6.02 -5.60
C VAL A 124 10.83 4.89 -6.55
N ASN A 125 11.05 5.17 -7.83
CA ASN A 125 11.70 4.25 -8.76
C ASN A 125 13.15 4.65 -9.03
N ASN A 126 13.88 3.78 -9.71
CA ASN A 126 15.33 3.71 -10.00
C ASN A 126 16.09 5.02 -10.34
N THR A 127 15.40 6.15 -10.38
CA THR A 127 15.98 7.52 -10.42
C THR A 127 15.58 8.35 -9.21
N GLY A 128 14.96 7.71 -8.18
CA GLY A 128 14.47 8.40 -6.98
C GLY A 128 13.11 9.10 -7.10
N ILE A 129 12.56 9.25 -8.32
CA ILE A 129 11.29 9.98 -8.52
C ILE A 129 10.47 9.32 -9.62
N THR A 130 9.38 8.64 -9.29
CA THR A 130 8.62 7.86 -10.27
C THR A 130 7.63 8.68 -11.00
N ASP A 131 6.97 9.53 -10.73
CA ASP A 131 6.04 10.41 -11.46
C ASP A 131 5.69 11.60 -10.58
N ILE A 132 6.35 12.68 -10.87
CA ILE A 132 6.16 13.93 -10.13
C ILE A 132 4.70 14.41 -10.21
N ARG A 133 3.98 14.09 -11.29
CA ARG A 133 2.57 14.46 -11.44
C ARG A 133 1.69 13.67 -10.48
N THR A 134 1.95 12.37 -10.33
CA THR A 134 1.26 11.53 -9.35
C THR A 134 1.58 11.98 -7.92
N LEU A 135 2.83 12.36 -7.65
CA LEU A 135 3.22 12.91 -6.36
C LEU A 135 2.47 14.22 -6.06
N TYR A 136 2.40 15.12 -7.03
CA TYR A 136 1.64 16.37 -6.95
C TYR A 136 0.14 16.09 -6.72
N LYS A 137 -0.43 15.18 -7.51
CA LYS A 137 -1.83 14.78 -7.39
C LYS A 137 -2.19 14.31 -5.98
N ASN A 138 -1.34 13.51 -5.37
CA ASN A 138 -1.63 12.89 -4.07
C ASN A 138 -1.37 13.81 -2.87
N ASN A 139 -0.52 14.83 -3.01
CA ASN A 139 -0.08 15.65 -1.88
C ASN A 139 -0.48 17.13 -1.99
N CYS A 140 -0.74 17.65 -3.18
CA CYS A 140 -0.87 19.08 -3.41
C CYS A 140 -2.22 19.50 -3.98
N THR A 141 -2.86 18.65 -4.80
CA THR A 141 -4.08 19.02 -5.53
C THR A 141 -5.27 19.33 -4.65
N LEU A 142 -5.34 18.77 -3.45
CA LEU A 142 -6.41 19.05 -2.50
C LEU A 142 -6.56 20.56 -2.21
N CYS A 143 -5.44 21.26 -2.15
CA CYS A 143 -5.42 22.69 -1.88
C CYS A 143 -5.14 23.52 -3.14
N HIS A 144 -4.15 23.09 -3.96
CA HIS A 144 -3.70 23.85 -5.12
C HIS A 144 -4.45 23.53 -6.41
N GLY A 145 -5.25 22.44 -6.45
CA GLY A 145 -5.91 21.96 -7.67
C GLY A 145 -4.98 21.27 -8.65
N ALA A 146 -5.54 20.64 -9.67
CA ALA A 146 -4.77 19.90 -10.66
C ALA A 146 -3.80 20.79 -11.47
N ASN A 147 -4.16 22.05 -11.66
CA ASN A 147 -3.40 23.02 -12.43
C ASN A 147 -2.62 24.04 -11.56
N GLY A 148 -2.66 23.92 -10.24
CA GLY A 148 -1.98 24.82 -9.32
C GLY A 148 -2.68 26.16 -9.04
N ASP A 149 -3.93 26.34 -9.44
CA ASP A 149 -4.65 27.62 -9.40
C ASP A 149 -5.95 27.60 -8.58
N ALA A 150 -6.29 26.51 -7.89
CA ALA A 150 -7.59 26.35 -7.23
C ALA A 150 -7.80 27.26 -5.99
N GLY A 151 -6.76 27.68 -5.30
CA GLY A 151 -6.87 28.61 -4.18
C GLY A 151 -7.66 28.10 -2.96
N ILE A 152 -7.85 26.77 -2.82
CA ILE A 152 -8.65 26.17 -1.76
C ILE A 152 -7.95 26.40 -0.40
N ASN A 153 -8.71 26.73 0.64
CA ASN A 153 -8.20 27.05 1.98
C ASN A 153 -7.11 28.16 2.01
N GLY A 154 -7.16 29.10 1.07
CA GLY A 154 -6.20 30.20 0.98
C GLY A 154 -4.85 29.81 0.40
N SER A 155 -4.76 28.63 -0.25
CA SER A 155 -3.54 28.20 -0.93
C SER A 155 -3.17 29.17 -2.05
N LYS A 156 -1.87 29.41 -2.22
CA LYS A 156 -1.38 30.35 -3.26
C LYS A 156 -1.49 29.72 -4.65
N ASN A 157 -1.79 30.57 -5.63
CA ASN A 157 -1.77 30.18 -7.03
C ASN A 157 -0.32 29.92 -7.49
N LEU A 158 -0.03 28.70 -7.86
CA LEU A 158 1.32 28.26 -8.25
C LEU A 158 1.68 28.74 -9.67
N LYS A 159 0.68 29.04 -10.52
CA LYS A 159 0.91 29.52 -11.89
C LYS A 159 1.60 30.89 -11.94
N ILE A 160 1.33 31.72 -10.97
CA ILE A 160 1.87 33.10 -10.90
C ILE A 160 2.94 33.25 -9.80
N THR A 161 3.49 32.14 -9.32
CA THR A 161 4.52 32.20 -8.27
C THR A 161 5.77 32.91 -8.75
N THR A 162 6.29 33.81 -7.93
CA THR A 162 7.56 34.53 -8.13
C THR A 162 8.69 33.92 -7.29
N LEU A 163 8.39 32.89 -6.50
CA LEU A 163 9.35 32.26 -5.60
C LEU A 163 10.44 31.54 -6.37
N LYS A 164 11.64 31.55 -5.80
CA LYS A 164 12.79 30.77 -6.28
C LYS A 164 12.67 29.30 -5.85
N GLU A 165 13.43 28.43 -6.51
CA GLU A 165 13.45 27.00 -6.21
C GLU A 165 13.73 26.73 -4.73
N SER A 166 14.72 27.42 -4.15
CA SER A 166 15.09 27.25 -2.73
C SER A 166 13.98 27.63 -1.76
N GLU A 167 13.22 28.68 -2.09
CA GLU A 167 12.09 29.13 -1.25
C GLU A 167 10.91 28.15 -1.31
N ILE A 168 10.66 27.59 -2.50
CA ILE A 168 9.63 26.57 -2.68
C ILE A 168 10.02 25.30 -1.92
N ILE A 169 11.29 24.88 -1.99
CA ILE A 169 11.82 23.73 -1.24
C ILE A 169 11.61 23.95 0.27
N ASP A 170 11.93 25.14 0.78
CA ASP A 170 11.78 25.44 2.20
C ASP A 170 10.30 25.39 2.64
N ILE A 171 9.41 25.97 1.84
CA ILE A 171 7.96 25.95 2.11
C ILE A 171 7.40 24.52 2.08
N ILE A 172 7.80 23.69 1.14
CA ILE A 172 7.33 22.29 1.07
C ILE A 172 7.84 21.50 2.28
N ARG A 173 9.09 21.71 2.68
CA ARG A 173 9.74 21.02 3.79
C ARG A 173 9.16 21.40 5.16
N ASN A 174 8.99 22.68 5.40
CA ASN A 174 8.67 23.21 6.72
C ASN A 174 7.17 23.58 6.88
N GLY A 175 6.47 23.75 5.77
CA GLY A 175 5.15 24.35 5.74
C GLY A 175 5.21 25.88 5.81
N LYS A 176 4.10 26.56 5.54
CA LYS A 176 3.99 28.02 5.68
C LYS A 176 2.53 28.41 5.89
N ASN A 177 2.25 29.15 6.96
CA ASN A 177 0.89 29.56 7.33
C ASN A 177 -0.07 28.36 7.45
N THR A 178 -1.10 28.29 6.59
CA THR A 178 -2.07 27.18 6.53
C THR A 178 -1.56 25.97 5.77
N MET A 179 -0.46 26.07 5.03
CA MET A 179 0.15 24.95 4.32
C MET A 179 0.93 24.07 5.29
N PRO A 180 0.53 22.80 5.49
CA PRO A 180 1.29 21.89 6.34
C PRO A 180 2.62 21.51 5.66
N LYS A 181 3.59 21.07 6.46
CA LYS A 181 4.80 20.42 5.92
C LYS A 181 4.42 19.18 5.12
N ALA A 182 5.03 18.98 3.97
CA ALA A 182 4.82 17.77 3.19
C ALA A 182 5.64 16.59 3.75
N SER A 183 5.03 15.41 3.81
CA SER A 183 5.73 14.16 4.17
C SER A 183 6.47 13.58 2.96
N LEU A 184 7.41 14.33 2.41
CA LEU A 184 8.20 14.00 1.23
C LEU A 184 9.70 13.92 1.58
N GLU A 185 10.44 13.10 0.84
CA GLU A 185 11.88 13.00 0.94
C GLU A 185 12.57 14.19 0.25
N ASP A 186 13.81 14.50 0.62
CA ASP A 186 14.53 15.65 0.09
C ASP A 186 14.64 15.69 -1.44
N LEU A 187 14.83 14.53 -2.08
CA LEU A 187 14.85 14.45 -3.55
C LEU A 187 13.48 14.73 -4.16
N GLN A 188 12.42 14.27 -3.52
CA GLN A 188 11.05 14.51 -3.93
C GLN A 188 10.66 15.98 -3.77
N ILE A 189 11.07 16.61 -2.68
CA ILE A 189 10.86 18.04 -2.43
C ILE A 189 11.53 18.88 -3.51
N LYS A 190 12.79 18.59 -3.84
CA LYS A 190 13.53 19.28 -4.92
C LYS A 190 12.85 19.10 -6.27
N ALA A 191 12.45 17.86 -6.60
CA ALA A 191 11.75 17.60 -7.86
C ALA A 191 10.38 18.26 -7.91
N MET A 192 9.65 18.31 -6.79
CA MET A 192 8.38 19.01 -6.70
C MET A 192 8.54 20.51 -6.90
N ALA A 193 9.55 21.12 -6.32
CA ALA A 193 9.85 22.54 -6.54
C ALA A 193 10.12 22.85 -8.02
N ARG A 194 10.90 22.00 -8.70
CA ARG A 194 11.13 22.12 -10.15
C ARG A 194 9.86 21.91 -10.95
N PHE A 195 9.05 20.90 -10.61
CA PHE A 195 7.77 20.66 -11.27
C PHE A 195 6.84 21.89 -11.18
N VAL A 196 6.78 22.56 -10.03
CA VAL A 196 6.02 23.81 -9.88
C VAL A 196 6.55 24.89 -10.81
N LEU A 197 7.87 25.07 -10.89
CA LEU A 197 8.49 26.12 -11.70
C LEU A 197 8.42 25.84 -13.19
N ASP A 198 8.61 24.60 -13.63
CA ASP A 198 8.79 24.24 -15.04
C ASP A 198 7.46 23.84 -15.70
N SER A 199 6.52 23.27 -14.92
CA SER A 199 5.31 22.66 -15.46
C SER A 199 4.01 23.37 -15.06
N LEU A 200 3.94 23.99 -13.89
CA LEU A 200 2.72 24.67 -13.42
C LEU A 200 2.79 26.19 -13.62
N ARG A 201 3.95 26.81 -13.38
CA ARG A 201 4.11 28.24 -13.54
C ARG A 201 3.89 28.66 -15.00
N SER A 202 3.01 29.60 -15.22
CA SER A 202 2.81 30.24 -16.53
C SER A 202 4.10 31.01 -16.91
N LYS A 203 4.58 30.79 -18.13
CA LYS A 203 5.71 31.58 -18.67
C LYS A 203 5.25 32.98 -19.06
#